data_9ec31162bfe0140867fd678f3ad5d9dc
#
_entry.id   9ec31162bfe0140867fd678f3ad5d9dc
#
_cell.length_a   1.000
_cell.length_b   1.000
_cell.length_c   1.000
_cell.angle_alpha   90.00
_cell.angle_beta   90.00
_cell.angle_gamma   90.00
#
_symmetry.space_group_name_H-M   'P 1'
#
loop_
_entity.id
_entity.type
_entity.pdbx_description
1 polymer ?
#
loop_
_entity_poly.entity_id
_entity_poly.type
_entity_poly.pdbx_seq_one_letter_code
_entity_poly.pdbx_strand_id
1 'polypeptide(L)'
;MNQITVETTTIADVPIIIVAPEDAEGCPIVFHVHGFTGNKKAGVALGYRLAMEGMVCVCVDAYMHGDRLDPRLTALLDGSADYVYPRDTGLDIYFELHNIVKQTGDDVERLIDRFAGDPRVDTGRVGVTGYSMGGFTTYYTAAHNPRVQAAAALISFPALTERWEDVIAESSSYEKWADAIASVEAETAERTAFIRAMDPYAKLRDFYPRPLLMIQGDLDTDAPKFYTVKLYRELKPIYAEHPERLALHVYDHIAHQVTNPMRDDVSEWFKQHLLGKA
;
A
#
# COMPACT_ATOMS: atom_id res chain seq x y z
N MET A 1 8.59 18.84 25.12
CA MET A 1 8.62 18.24 23.76
C MET A 1 8.85 16.77 23.97
N ASN A 2 7.97 15.92 23.45
CA ASN A 2 8.17 14.47 23.55
C ASN A 2 9.40 14.12 22.70
N GLN A 3 10.32 13.39 23.28
CA GLN A 3 11.50 12.91 22.59
C GLN A 3 11.09 11.76 21.66
N ILE A 4 11.58 11.75 20.42
CA ILE A 4 11.24 10.72 19.42
C ILE A 4 12.49 9.90 19.16
N THR A 5 12.36 8.59 19.22
CA THR A 5 13.39 7.62 18.85
C THR A 5 13.22 7.16 17.41
N VAL A 6 14.35 6.90 16.74
CA VAL A 6 14.40 6.30 15.40
C VAL A 6 15.37 5.14 15.44
N GLU A 7 14.84 3.94 15.33
CA GLU A 7 15.60 2.69 15.40
C GLU A 7 15.58 1.99 14.04
N THR A 8 16.74 1.56 13.54
CA THR A 8 16.83 0.70 12.34
C THR A 8 17.17 -0.71 12.77
N THR A 9 16.35 -1.67 12.36
CA THR A 9 16.52 -3.08 12.74
C THR A 9 15.93 -4.01 11.67
N THR A 10 16.04 -5.32 11.90
CA THR A 10 15.41 -6.36 11.08
C THR A 10 14.58 -7.26 11.99
N ILE A 11 13.30 -7.44 11.68
CA ILE A 11 12.37 -8.30 12.41
C ILE A 11 11.71 -9.26 11.40
N ALA A 12 11.70 -10.55 11.68
CA ALA A 12 11.16 -11.60 10.80
C ALA A 12 11.73 -11.53 9.37
N ASP A 13 13.03 -11.26 9.23
CA ASP A 13 13.76 -11.06 7.97
C ASP A 13 13.29 -9.85 7.14
N VAL A 14 12.54 -8.95 7.76
CA VAL A 14 12.08 -7.70 7.16
C VAL A 14 12.87 -6.53 7.74
N PRO A 15 13.66 -5.80 6.93
CA PRO A 15 14.33 -4.58 7.37
C PRO A 15 13.31 -3.46 7.60
N ILE A 16 13.38 -2.81 8.77
CA ILE A 16 12.43 -1.78 9.19
C ILE A 16 13.13 -0.59 9.83
N ILE A 17 12.43 0.54 9.87
CA ILE A 17 12.72 1.66 10.77
C ILE A 17 11.52 1.83 11.70
N ILE A 18 11.77 1.85 12.99
CA ILE A 18 10.76 2.14 14.02
C ILE A 18 10.93 3.60 14.42
N VAL A 19 9.86 4.39 14.31
CA VAL A 19 9.78 5.77 14.79
C VAL A 19 8.74 5.80 15.90
N ALA A 20 9.16 6.14 17.13
CA ALA A 20 8.32 6.02 18.31
C ALA A 20 8.55 7.17 19.30
N PRO A 21 7.57 7.53 20.15
CA PRO A 21 7.84 8.28 21.36
C PRO A 21 8.88 7.54 22.23
N GLU A 22 9.78 8.26 22.90
CA GLU A 22 10.78 7.65 23.78
C GLU A 22 10.13 6.90 24.94
N ASP A 23 9.01 7.41 25.42
CA ASP A 23 8.19 6.86 26.51
C ASP A 23 7.02 6.00 26.01
N ALA A 24 7.14 5.41 24.81
CA ALA A 24 6.07 4.61 24.22
C ALA A 24 5.70 3.42 25.12
N GLU A 25 4.42 3.31 25.47
CA GLU A 25 3.85 2.21 26.24
C GLU A 25 2.42 1.96 25.75
N GLY A 26 2.14 0.77 25.23
CA GLY A 26 0.82 0.39 24.71
C GLY A 26 0.28 1.34 23.63
N CYS A 27 1.15 1.92 22.80
CA CYS A 27 0.76 2.84 21.74
C CYS A 27 0.13 2.10 20.55
N PRO A 28 -0.80 2.71 19.79
CA PRO A 28 -1.17 2.18 18.48
C PRO A 28 0.05 2.02 17.57
N ILE A 29 0.04 0.99 16.72
CA ILE A 29 1.12 0.73 15.76
C ILE A 29 0.62 0.97 14.33
N VAL A 30 1.39 1.72 13.54
CA VAL A 30 1.08 2.01 12.14
C VAL A 30 2.22 1.50 11.25
N PHE A 31 1.91 0.60 10.32
CA PHE A 31 2.86 0.13 9.31
C PHE A 31 2.79 1.03 8.08
N HIS A 32 3.95 1.54 7.65
CA HIS A 32 4.09 2.35 6.45
C HIS A 32 4.91 1.62 5.39
N VAL A 33 4.37 1.52 4.18
CA VAL A 33 5.05 0.94 3.01
C VAL A 33 5.33 2.03 1.96
N HIS A 34 6.54 2.07 1.45
CA HIS A 34 7.01 3.02 0.43
C HIS A 34 6.49 2.69 -0.98
N GLY A 35 6.68 3.61 -1.92
CA GLY A 35 6.42 3.40 -3.35
C GLY A 35 7.47 2.53 -4.04
N PHE A 36 7.17 2.11 -5.27
CA PHE A 36 8.06 1.29 -6.10
C PHE A 36 9.44 1.94 -6.27
N THR A 37 10.49 1.16 -6.26
CA THR A 37 11.90 1.58 -6.24
C THR A 37 12.36 2.37 -5.00
N GLY A 38 11.48 2.58 -4.01
CA GLY A 38 11.80 3.25 -2.76
C GLY A 38 12.44 2.33 -1.70
N ASN A 39 12.44 2.81 -0.46
CA ASN A 39 12.85 2.03 0.71
C ASN A 39 12.21 2.60 1.99
N LYS A 40 12.39 1.92 3.12
CA LYS A 40 11.81 2.27 4.43
C LYS A 40 12.08 3.71 4.91
N LYS A 41 13.17 4.36 4.46
CA LYS A 41 13.48 5.74 4.86
C LYS A 41 12.43 6.75 4.40
N ALA A 42 11.71 6.44 3.32
CA ALA A 42 10.66 7.30 2.78
C ALA A 42 9.46 7.51 3.74
N GLY A 43 9.24 6.58 4.68
CA GLY A 43 8.19 6.66 5.70
C GLY A 43 8.55 7.51 6.92
N VAL A 44 9.83 7.85 7.13
CA VAL A 44 10.30 8.47 8.39
C VAL A 44 9.62 9.81 8.66
N ALA A 45 9.38 10.62 7.63
CA ALA A 45 8.72 11.93 7.80
C ALA A 45 7.27 11.81 8.29
N LEU A 46 6.52 10.80 7.81
CA LEU A 46 5.20 10.48 8.33
C LEU A 46 5.31 9.83 9.72
N GLY A 47 6.27 8.92 9.89
CA GLY A 47 6.54 8.28 11.18
C GLY A 47 6.78 9.29 12.30
N TYR A 48 7.49 10.37 12.00
CA TYR A 48 7.72 11.44 12.97
C TYR A 48 6.41 12.16 13.37
N ARG A 49 5.50 12.43 12.40
CA ARG A 49 4.17 13.00 12.70
C ARG A 49 3.35 12.08 13.59
N LEU A 50 3.30 10.79 13.25
CA LEU A 50 2.56 9.79 14.02
C LEU A 50 3.12 9.63 15.45
N ALA A 51 4.45 9.64 15.59
CA ALA A 51 5.10 9.55 16.90
C ALA A 51 4.84 10.79 17.79
N MET A 52 4.77 11.98 17.19
CA MET A 52 4.37 13.20 17.89
C MET A 52 2.93 13.12 18.45
N GLU A 53 2.06 12.38 17.82
CA GLU A 53 0.69 12.13 18.29
C GLU A 53 0.58 10.98 19.32
N GLY A 54 1.66 10.21 19.52
CA GLY A 54 1.69 9.10 20.49
C GLY A 54 1.45 7.73 19.86
N MET A 55 1.83 7.55 18.59
CA MET A 55 1.76 6.27 17.88
C MET A 55 3.16 5.77 17.54
N VAL A 56 3.34 4.45 17.42
CA VAL A 56 4.55 3.84 16.89
C VAL A 56 4.39 3.61 15.39
N CYS A 57 5.30 4.16 14.59
CA CYS A 57 5.32 3.92 13.14
C CYS A 57 6.44 2.96 12.76
N VAL A 58 6.10 1.92 12.03
CA VAL A 58 7.03 0.93 11.47
C VAL A 58 7.12 1.13 9.97
N CYS A 59 8.23 1.74 9.51
CA CYS A 59 8.50 1.92 8.09
C CYS A 59 9.18 0.66 7.55
N VAL A 60 8.56 0.01 6.58
CA VAL A 60 8.94 -1.33 6.09
C VAL A 60 9.69 -1.21 4.75
N ASP A 61 10.81 -1.93 4.58
CA ASP A 61 11.29 -2.23 3.23
C ASP A 61 10.34 -3.25 2.59
N ALA A 62 9.75 -2.89 1.46
CA ALA A 62 8.92 -3.80 0.71
C ALA A 62 9.72 -5.00 0.18
N TYR A 63 9.06 -6.11 -0.10
CA TYR A 63 9.70 -7.27 -0.72
C TYR A 63 10.51 -6.85 -1.96
N MET A 64 11.70 -7.40 -2.14
CA MET A 64 12.67 -7.06 -3.20
C MET A 64 13.17 -5.60 -3.20
N HIS A 65 13.00 -4.83 -2.12
CA HIS A 65 13.40 -3.41 -2.06
C HIS A 65 14.30 -3.11 -0.86
N GLY A 66 14.94 -1.93 -0.91
CA GLY A 66 15.76 -1.43 0.20
C GLY A 66 16.94 -2.36 0.53
N ASP A 67 17.07 -2.72 1.81
CA ASP A 67 18.18 -3.59 2.27
C ASP A 67 17.97 -5.07 1.89
N ARG A 68 16.84 -5.41 1.25
CA ARG A 68 16.56 -6.73 0.67
C ARG A 68 16.29 -6.68 -0.84
N LEU A 69 16.98 -5.75 -1.52
CA LEU A 69 16.92 -5.64 -2.98
C LEU A 69 17.28 -6.98 -3.62
N ASP A 70 16.40 -7.47 -4.49
CA ASP A 70 16.58 -8.74 -5.21
C ASP A 70 17.11 -8.49 -6.61
N PRO A 71 18.16 -9.25 -7.07
CA PRO A 71 18.68 -9.14 -8.42
C PRO A 71 17.63 -9.34 -9.53
N ARG A 72 16.56 -10.10 -9.28
CA ARG A 72 15.47 -10.31 -10.25
C ARG A 72 14.76 -9.01 -10.57
N LEU A 73 14.47 -8.18 -9.54
CA LEU A 73 13.88 -6.86 -9.77
C LEU A 73 14.83 -5.95 -10.55
N THR A 74 16.12 -5.96 -10.21
CA THR A 74 17.14 -5.20 -10.95
C THR A 74 17.17 -5.62 -12.41
N ALA A 75 17.17 -6.92 -12.71
CA ALA A 75 17.17 -7.45 -14.06
C ALA A 75 15.92 -7.06 -14.87
N LEU A 76 14.74 -7.02 -14.22
CA LEU A 76 13.53 -6.51 -14.85
C LEU A 76 13.64 -5.01 -15.18
N LEU A 77 14.22 -4.22 -14.29
CA LEU A 77 14.32 -2.77 -14.48
C LEU A 77 15.38 -2.37 -15.51
N ASP A 78 16.54 -3.05 -15.54
CA ASP A 78 17.63 -2.75 -16.48
C ASP A 78 17.46 -3.44 -17.84
N GLY A 79 16.52 -4.39 -17.93
CA GLY A 79 16.20 -5.11 -19.17
C GLY A 79 17.04 -6.32 -19.46
N SER A 80 17.76 -6.85 -18.48
CA SER A 80 18.55 -8.09 -18.60
C SER A 80 17.77 -9.37 -18.26
N ALA A 81 16.53 -9.23 -17.75
CA ALA A 81 15.67 -10.39 -17.48
C ALA A 81 15.10 -11.02 -18.75
N ASP A 82 14.68 -12.28 -18.64
CA ASP A 82 13.80 -12.90 -19.63
C ASP A 82 12.37 -12.38 -19.42
N TYR A 83 11.79 -11.81 -20.46
CA TYR A 83 10.44 -11.25 -20.42
C TYR A 83 9.42 -12.20 -21.04
N VAL A 84 8.25 -12.31 -20.41
CA VAL A 84 7.10 -13.03 -20.98
C VAL A 84 6.41 -12.19 -22.05
N TYR A 85 6.29 -10.86 -21.79
CA TYR A 85 5.69 -9.92 -22.73
C TYR A 85 6.75 -9.05 -23.42
N PRO A 86 6.43 -8.39 -24.53
CA PRO A 86 7.32 -7.39 -25.09
C PRO A 86 7.72 -6.35 -24.03
N ARG A 87 9.01 -6.15 -23.84
CA ARG A 87 9.57 -5.31 -22.77
C ARG A 87 8.92 -3.93 -22.69
N ASP A 88 8.69 -3.32 -23.86
CA ASP A 88 8.14 -1.97 -23.97
C ASP A 88 6.69 -1.85 -23.46
N THR A 89 6.01 -2.99 -23.20
CA THR A 89 4.67 -2.99 -22.59
C THR A 89 4.69 -2.73 -21.09
N GLY A 90 5.81 -3.02 -20.42
CA GLY A 90 5.93 -2.95 -18.96
C GLY A 90 5.11 -4.02 -18.20
N LEU A 91 4.45 -4.96 -18.91
CA LEU A 91 3.54 -5.94 -18.29
C LEU A 91 4.23 -6.86 -17.28
N ASP A 92 5.48 -7.28 -17.54
CA ASP A 92 6.25 -8.09 -16.58
C ASP A 92 6.56 -7.33 -15.30
N ILE A 93 6.96 -6.06 -15.41
CA ILE A 93 7.21 -5.18 -14.24
C ILE A 93 5.90 -4.96 -13.47
N TYR A 94 4.79 -4.74 -14.18
CA TYR A 94 3.49 -4.52 -13.57
C TYR A 94 2.99 -5.79 -12.86
N PHE A 95 3.21 -6.97 -13.41
CA PHE A 95 2.92 -8.24 -12.74
C PHE A 95 3.77 -8.43 -11.47
N GLU A 96 5.10 -8.18 -11.57
CA GLU A 96 5.99 -8.29 -10.40
C GLU A 96 5.62 -7.30 -9.30
N LEU A 97 5.12 -6.09 -9.65
CA LEU A 97 4.57 -5.15 -8.69
C LEU A 97 3.46 -5.79 -7.82
N HIS A 98 2.56 -6.58 -8.43
CA HIS A 98 1.50 -7.26 -7.68
C HIS A 98 2.04 -8.36 -6.76
N ASN A 99 3.05 -9.11 -7.22
CA ASN A 99 3.74 -10.09 -6.37
C ASN A 99 4.41 -9.40 -5.16
N ILE A 100 5.09 -8.28 -5.38
CA ILE A 100 5.71 -7.47 -4.31
C ILE A 100 4.65 -6.97 -3.32
N VAL A 101 3.51 -6.48 -3.81
CA VAL A 101 2.38 -6.02 -2.98
C VAL A 101 1.89 -7.14 -2.06
N LYS A 102 1.66 -8.34 -2.62
CA LYS A 102 1.22 -9.50 -1.85
C LYS A 102 2.24 -9.90 -0.79
N GLN A 103 3.49 -10.13 -1.19
CA GLN A 103 4.55 -10.55 -0.27
C GLN A 103 4.79 -9.53 0.85
N THR A 104 4.71 -8.23 0.53
CA THR A 104 4.86 -7.17 1.54
C THR A 104 3.67 -7.11 2.50
N GLY A 105 2.46 -7.34 2.01
CA GLY A 105 1.28 -7.44 2.88
C GLY A 105 1.36 -8.64 3.84
N ASP A 106 1.84 -9.79 3.36
CA ASP A 106 2.09 -10.98 4.18
C ASP A 106 3.23 -10.71 5.20
N ASP A 107 4.23 -9.90 4.85
CA ASP A 107 5.27 -9.43 5.78
C ASP A 107 4.70 -8.55 6.90
N VAL A 108 3.79 -7.63 6.58
CA VAL A 108 3.10 -6.82 7.60
C VAL A 108 2.35 -7.71 8.59
N GLU A 109 1.70 -8.77 8.12
CA GLU A 109 1.05 -9.74 9.00
C GLU A 109 2.03 -10.40 9.96
N ARG A 110 3.19 -10.87 9.47
CA ARG A 110 4.25 -11.47 10.29
C ARG A 110 4.84 -10.47 11.29
N LEU A 111 4.99 -9.20 10.88
CA LEU A 111 5.46 -8.15 11.76
C LEU A 111 4.48 -7.88 12.91
N ILE A 112 3.16 -7.85 12.67
CA ILE A 112 2.15 -7.71 13.73
C ILE A 112 2.32 -8.82 14.78
N ASP A 113 2.57 -10.08 14.37
CA ASP A 113 2.81 -11.19 15.29
C ASP A 113 4.06 -10.97 16.16
N ARG A 114 5.12 -10.42 15.57
CA ARG A 114 6.38 -10.16 16.29
C ARG A 114 6.28 -9.00 17.27
N PHE A 115 5.44 -8.00 16.94
CA PHE A 115 5.21 -6.88 17.84
C PHE A 115 4.22 -7.18 18.97
N ALA A 116 3.50 -8.32 18.96
CA ALA A 116 2.54 -8.68 20.00
C ALA A 116 3.15 -8.78 21.42
N GLY A 117 4.46 -8.99 21.53
CA GLY A 117 5.19 -9.03 22.81
C GLY A 117 5.97 -7.74 23.13
N ASP A 118 5.91 -6.71 22.31
CA ASP A 118 6.63 -5.45 22.53
C ASP A 118 5.77 -4.51 23.40
N PRO A 119 6.25 -4.15 24.61
CA PRO A 119 5.47 -3.33 25.54
C PRO A 119 5.18 -1.91 25.02
N ARG A 120 5.92 -1.44 24.03
CA ARG A 120 5.71 -0.12 23.42
C ARG A 120 4.39 -0.04 22.66
N VAL A 121 3.84 -1.17 22.17
CA VAL A 121 2.73 -1.17 21.23
C VAL A 121 1.52 -1.96 21.71
N ASP A 122 0.35 -1.56 21.24
CA ASP A 122 -0.91 -2.27 21.34
C ASP A 122 -1.31 -2.81 19.97
N THR A 123 -1.09 -4.11 19.74
CA THR A 123 -1.47 -4.78 18.47
C THR A 123 -2.98 -4.99 18.30
N GLY A 124 -3.80 -4.56 19.24
CA GLY A 124 -5.25 -4.38 19.07
C GLY A 124 -5.61 -3.09 18.33
N ARG A 125 -4.65 -2.18 18.13
CA ARG A 125 -4.82 -0.91 17.44
C ARG A 125 -3.81 -0.74 16.30
N VAL A 126 -4.00 -1.53 15.24
CA VAL A 126 -3.11 -1.59 14.07
C VAL A 126 -3.62 -0.70 12.95
N GLY A 127 -2.78 0.21 12.48
CA GLY A 127 -2.97 0.97 11.25
C GLY A 127 -2.07 0.49 10.13
N VAL A 128 -2.50 0.67 8.88
CA VAL A 128 -1.66 0.45 7.69
C VAL A 128 -1.78 1.61 6.73
N THR A 129 -0.65 2.06 6.18
CA THR A 129 -0.60 3.16 5.21
C THR A 129 0.57 3.00 4.26
N GLY A 130 0.49 3.65 3.12
CA GLY A 130 1.55 3.71 2.14
C GLY A 130 1.11 4.46 0.88
N TYR A 131 2.04 4.67 -0.03
CA TYR A 131 1.77 5.40 -1.26
C TYR A 131 2.21 4.62 -2.49
N SER A 132 1.50 4.79 -3.62
CA SER A 132 1.75 4.08 -4.87
C SER A 132 1.75 2.56 -4.61
N MET A 133 2.81 1.83 -4.88
CA MET A 133 2.97 0.42 -4.50
C MET A 133 2.61 0.16 -3.03
N GLY A 134 3.06 1.01 -2.10
CA GLY A 134 2.68 0.90 -0.68
C GLY A 134 1.20 1.16 -0.43
N GLY A 135 0.55 1.97 -1.25
CA GLY A 135 -0.90 2.18 -1.21
C GLY A 135 -1.66 0.94 -1.69
N PHE A 136 -1.18 0.25 -2.75
CA PHE A 136 -1.71 -1.06 -3.15
C PHE A 136 -1.56 -2.10 -2.03
N THR A 137 -0.37 -2.12 -1.38
CA THR A 137 -0.13 -2.97 -0.20
C THR A 137 -1.08 -2.62 0.94
N THR A 138 -1.41 -1.33 1.14
CA THR A 138 -2.38 -0.88 2.14
C THR A 138 -3.77 -1.46 1.88
N TYR A 139 -4.27 -1.37 0.66
CA TYR A 139 -5.56 -1.98 0.28
C TYR A 139 -5.54 -3.50 0.44
N TYR A 140 -4.47 -4.16 -0.03
CA TYR A 140 -4.32 -5.61 0.11
C TYR A 140 -4.36 -6.02 1.59
N THR A 141 -3.54 -5.38 2.44
CA THR A 141 -3.45 -5.72 3.87
C THR A 141 -4.77 -5.45 4.59
N ALA A 142 -5.43 -4.32 4.30
CA ALA A 142 -6.74 -3.99 4.88
C ALA A 142 -7.82 -5.03 4.52
N ALA A 143 -7.80 -5.52 3.28
CA ALA A 143 -8.78 -6.49 2.79
C ALA A 143 -8.55 -7.91 3.33
N HIS A 144 -7.29 -8.31 3.57
CA HIS A 144 -6.94 -9.68 3.87
C HIS A 144 -6.56 -9.92 5.34
N ASN A 145 -6.22 -8.87 6.10
CA ASN A 145 -5.84 -9.01 7.50
C ASN A 145 -6.87 -8.37 8.44
N PRO A 146 -7.66 -9.18 9.19
CA PRO A 146 -8.70 -8.68 10.08
C PRO A 146 -8.17 -7.89 11.29
N ARG A 147 -6.87 -7.96 11.58
CA ARG A 147 -6.23 -7.22 12.68
C ARG A 147 -6.02 -5.74 12.36
N VAL A 148 -6.07 -5.34 11.07
CA VAL A 148 -5.98 -3.93 10.66
C VAL A 148 -7.24 -3.22 11.11
N GLN A 149 -7.10 -2.20 11.96
CA GLN A 149 -8.21 -1.44 12.53
C GLN A 149 -8.48 -0.12 11.78
N ALA A 150 -7.49 0.44 11.08
CA ALA A 150 -7.64 1.62 10.24
C ALA A 150 -6.65 1.57 9.07
N ALA A 151 -7.05 2.09 7.91
CA ALA A 151 -6.21 2.15 6.73
C ALA A 151 -6.23 3.53 6.06
N ALA A 152 -5.08 3.93 5.49
CA ALA A 152 -4.94 5.15 4.70
C ALA A 152 -4.06 4.89 3.47
N ALA A 153 -4.67 4.82 2.28
CA ALA A 153 -3.99 4.52 1.02
C ALA A 153 -3.84 5.79 0.16
N LEU A 154 -2.61 6.09 -0.28
CA LEU A 154 -2.27 7.30 -1.01
C LEU A 154 -1.86 6.99 -2.46
N ILE A 155 -2.34 7.81 -3.39
CA ILE A 155 -1.97 7.78 -4.83
C ILE A 155 -1.87 6.34 -5.36
N SER A 156 -2.96 5.58 -5.18
CA SER A 156 -3.08 4.16 -5.51
C SER A 156 -4.55 3.79 -5.71
N PHE A 157 -4.83 2.60 -6.16
CA PHE A 157 -6.19 2.12 -6.36
C PHE A 157 -6.34 0.65 -5.95
N PRO A 158 -7.56 0.21 -5.61
CA PRO A 158 -7.81 -1.16 -5.12
C PRO A 158 -8.15 -2.17 -6.22
N ALA A 159 -8.53 -1.73 -7.42
CA ALA A 159 -9.06 -2.59 -8.50
C ALA A 159 -7.90 -3.18 -9.34
N LEU A 160 -7.15 -4.12 -8.75
CA LEU A 160 -5.93 -4.64 -9.35
C LEU A 160 -6.21 -5.49 -10.59
N THR A 161 -7.24 -6.34 -10.54
CA THR A 161 -7.64 -7.20 -11.68
C THR A 161 -8.15 -6.37 -12.84
N GLU A 162 -9.08 -5.43 -12.59
CA GLU A 162 -9.65 -4.57 -13.61
C GLU A 162 -8.54 -3.79 -14.33
N ARG A 163 -7.63 -3.18 -13.57
CA ARG A 163 -6.51 -2.45 -14.17
C ARG A 163 -5.55 -3.34 -14.94
N TRP A 164 -5.28 -4.56 -14.46
CA TRP A 164 -4.46 -5.53 -15.18
C TRP A 164 -5.07 -5.90 -16.54
N GLU A 165 -6.36 -6.20 -16.55
CA GLU A 165 -7.11 -6.53 -17.77
C GLU A 165 -7.14 -5.33 -18.74
N ASP A 166 -7.32 -4.11 -18.23
CA ASP A 166 -7.27 -2.87 -19.04
C ASP A 166 -5.89 -2.68 -19.68
N VAL A 167 -4.79 -2.86 -18.94
CA VAL A 167 -3.43 -2.71 -19.46
C VAL A 167 -3.10 -3.76 -20.53
N ILE A 168 -3.55 -5.01 -20.35
CA ILE A 168 -3.40 -6.06 -21.36
C ILE A 168 -4.20 -5.70 -22.62
N ALA A 169 -5.46 -5.30 -22.47
CA ALA A 169 -6.31 -4.93 -23.61
C ALA A 169 -5.74 -3.73 -24.37
N GLU A 170 -5.26 -2.71 -23.66
CA GLU A 170 -4.58 -1.55 -24.23
C GLU A 170 -3.33 -1.99 -25.00
N SER A 171 -2.44 -2.77 -24.39
CA SER A 171 -1.21 -3.27 -25.02
C SER A 171 -1.51 -4.13 -26.25
N SER A 172 -2.53 -5.00 -26.18
CA SER A 172 -2.95 -5.86 -27.30
C SER A 172 -3.57 -5.07 -28.46
N SER A 173 -4.02 -3.86 -28.24
CA SER A 173 -4.56 -2.98 -29.31
C SER A 173 -3.47 -2.43 -30.24
N TYR A 174 -2.22 -2.48 -29.82
CA TYR A 174 -1.09 -2.05 -30.67
C TYR A 174 -0.62 -3.20 -31.55
N GLU A 175 -0.66 -3.04 -32.87
CA GLU A 175 -0.28 -4.06 -33.88
C GLU A 175 1.08 -4.69 -33.57
N LYS A 176 2.07 -3.88 -33.16
CA LYS A 176 3.43 -4.33 -32.85
C LYS A 176 3.53 -5.32 -31.67
N TRP A 177 2.51 -5.41 -30.81
CA TRP A 177 2.53 -6.27 -29.61
C TRP A 177 1.44 -7.35 -29.62
N ALA A 178 0.41 -7.19 -30.46
CA ALA A 178 -0.77 -8.06 -30.48
C ALA A 178 -0.43 -9.55 -30.57
N ASP A 179 0.37 -9.92 -31.59
CA ASP A 179 0.74 -11.34 -31.82
C ASP A 179 1.63 -11.90 -30.68
N ALA A 180 2.53 -11.08 -30.14
CA ALA A 180 3.40 -11.51 -29.04
C ALA A 180 2.58 -11.76 -27.75
N ILE A 181 1.63 -10.89 -27.44
CA ILE A 181 0.73 -11.08 -26.27
C ILE A 181 -0.17 -12.30 -26.48
N ALA A 182 -0.71 -12.47 -27.67
CA ALA A 182 -1.55 -13.62 -28.00
C ALA A 182 -0.77 -14.96 -27.91
N SER A 183 0.54 -14.94 -28.20
CA SER A 183 1.38 -16.16 -28.12
C SER A 183 1.62 -16.66 -26.70
N VAL A 184 1.35 -15.85 -25.68
CA VAL A 184 1.55 -16.16 -24.23
C VAL A 184 0.22 -16.15 -23.46
N GLU A 185 -0.85 -16.62 -24.10
CA GLU A 185 -2.21 -16.63 -23.50
C GLU A 185 -2.26 -17.45 -22.19
N ALA A 186 -1.55 -18.57 -22.14
CA ALA A 186 -1.53 -19.45 -20.95
C ALA A 186 -0.91 -18.73 -19.74
N GLU A 187 0.24 -18.08 -19.95
CA GLU A 187 0.94 -17.28 -18.93
C GLU A 187 0.11 -16.07 -18.53
N THR A 188 -0.56 -15.43 -19.46
CA THR A 188 -1.48 -14.33 -19.20
C THR A 188 -2.66 -14.77 -18.32
N ALA A 189 -3.24 -15.92 -18.59
CA ALA A 189 -4.32 -16.50 -17.81
C ALA A 189 -3.87 -16.84 -16.38
N GLU A 190 -2.67 -17.43 -16.22
CA GLU A 190 -2.08 -17.73 -14.91
C GLU A 190 -1.85 -16.47 -14.08
N ARG A 191 -1.22 -15.45 -14.68
CA ARG A 191 -0.96 -14.15 -14.04
C ARG A 191 -2.25 -13.43 -13.66
N THR A 192 -3.25 -13.45 -14.53
CA THR A 192 -4.58 -12.89 -14.24
C THR A 192 -5.24 -13.62 -13.07
N ALA A 193 -5.14 -14.95 -13.00
CA ALA A 193 -5.67 -15.73 -11.88
C ALA A 193 -4.97 -15.38 -10.56
N PHE A 194 -3.64 -15.21 -10.58
CA PHE A 194 -2.88 -14.77 -9.41
C PHE A 194 -3.34 -13.39 -8.92
N ILE A 195 -3.42 -12.39 -9.81
CA ILE A 195 -3.85 -11.02 -9.46
C ILE A 195 -5.28 -11.03 -8.92
N ARG A 196 -6.19 -11.79 -9.56
CA ARG A 196 -7.58 -11.92 -9.11
C ARG A 196 -7.70 -12.54 -7.72
N ALA A 197 -6.85 -13.51 -7.39
CA ALA A 197 -6.86 -14.15 -6.07
C ALA A 197 -6.45 -13.20 -4.94
N MET A 198 -5.59 -12.22 -5.24
CA MET A 198 -5.12 -11.24 -4.27
C MET A 198 -5.88 -9.90 -4.32
N ASP A 199 -6.75 -9.68 -5.30
CA ASP A 199 -7.43 -8.41 -5.52
C ASP A 199 -8.23 -7.97 -4.29
N PRO A 200 -7.94 -6.80 -3.70
CA PRO A 200 -8.63 -6.33 -2.52
C PRO A 200 -10.03 -5.77 -2.80
N TYR A 201 -10.37 -5.43 -4.04
CA TYR A 201 -11.52 -4.61 -4.38
C TYR A 201 -12.83 -5.12 -3.76
N ALA A 202 -13.18 -6.38 -4.02
CA ALA A 202 -14.42 -6.96 -3.50
C ALA A 202 -14.40 -7.13 -1.98
N LYS A 203 -13.24 -7.49 -1.41
CA LYS A 203 -13.06 -7.74 0.02
C LYS A 203 -13.06 -6.47 0.87
N LEU A 204 -12.78 -5.30 0.29
CA LEU A 204 -12.83 -4.03 1.02
C LEU A 204 -14.25 -3.66 1.48
N ARG A 205 -15.30 -4.30 0.97
CA ARG A 205 -16.66 -4.20 1.52
C ARG A 205 -16.75 -4.79 2.93
N ASP A 206 -15.99 -5.84 3.20
CA ASP A 206 -15.93 -6.51 4.51
C ASP A 206 -15.01 -5.74 5.49
N PHE A 207 -14.36 -4.69 5.02
CA PHE A 207 -13.55 -3.82 5.88
C PHE A 207 -14.42 -2.96 6.81
N TYR A 208 -15.66 -2.64 6.42
CA TYR A 208 -16.63 -1.98 7.30
C TYR A 208 -16.79 -2.77 8.64
N PRO A 209 -16.88 -2.10 9.80
CA PRO A 209 -16.94 -0.64 10.02
C PRO A 209 -15.58 0.02 10.26
N ARG A 210 -14.47 -0.60 9.84
CA ARG A 210 -13.11 -0.07 10.05
C ARG A 210 -12.86 1.15 9.15
N PRO A 211 -12.18 2.20 9.68
CA PRO A 211 -11.93 3.42 8.94
C PRO A 211 -11.01 3.25 7.72
N LEU A 212 -11.43 3.78 6.57
CA LEU A 212 -10.68 3.76 5.31
C LEU A 212 -10.57 5.18 4.72
N LEU A 213 -9.35 5.70 4.67
CA LEU A 213 -9.00 6.94 3.97
C LEU A 213 -8.34 6.60 2.62
N MET A 214 -8.81 7.25 1.57
CA MET A 214 -8.24 7.18 0.23
C MET A 214 -7.79 8.58 -0.18
N ILE A 215 -6.55 8.74 -0.66
CA ILE A 215 -6.00 10.03 -1.07
C ILE A 215 -5.47 9.93 -2.50
N GLN A 216 -5.87 10.87 -3.36
CA GLN A 216 -5.52 10.89 -4.77
C GLN A 216 -5.06 12.28 -5.23
N GLY A 217 -4.22 12.32 -6.27
CA GLY A 217 -4.00 13.51 -7.09
C GLY A 217 -4.94 13.51 -8.28
N ASP A 218 -5.46 14.66 -8.67
CA ASP A 218 -6.39 14.76 -9.80
C ASP A 218 -5.72 14.58 -11.17
N LEU A 219 -4.40 14.86 -11.25
CA LEU A 219 -3.57 14.71 -12.45
C LEU A 219 -2.72 13.42 -12.44
N ASP A 220 -2.98 12.50 -11.51
CA ASP A 220 -2.24 11.25 -11.40
C ASP A 220 -2.62 10.29 -12.54
N THR A 221 -1.68 10.05 -13.46
CA THR A 221 -1.82 9.12 -14.58
C THR A 221 -1.28 7.73 -14.29
N ASP A 222 -0.38 7.59 -13.30
CA ASP A 222 0.22 6.31 -12.90
C ASP A 222 -0.75 5.50 -12.04
N ALA A 223 -1.50 6.20 -11.18
CA ALA A 223 -2.59 5.62 -10.38
C ALA A 223 -3.91 6.37 -10.65
N PRO A 224 -4.60 6.07 -11.76
CA PRO A 224 -5.81 6.79 -12.16
C PRO A 224 -6.88 6.75 -11.08
N LYS A 225 -7.33 7.93 -10.64
CA LYS A 225 -8.34 8.09 -9.57
C LYS A 225 -9.68 7.41 -9.86
N PHE A 226 -9.94 7.06 -11.13
CA PHE A 226 -11.19 6.44 -11.56
C PHE A 226 -11.55 5.22 -10.72
N TYR A 227 -10.61 4.28 -10.51
CA TYR A 227 -10.83 3.05 -9.76
C TYR A 227 -11.11 3.31 -8.27
N THR A 228 -10.43 4.29 -7.69
CA THR A 228 -10.63 4.68 -6.28
C THR A 228 -11.95 5.39 -6.07
N VAL A 229 -12.34 6.29 -6.99
CA VAL A 229 -13.65 6.96 -6.96
C VAL A 229 -14.79 5.95 -7.12
N LYS A 230 -14.61 4.94 -7.99
CA LYS A 230 -15.57 3.84 -8.18
C LYS A 230 -15.78 3.10 -6.86
N LEU A 231 -14.71 2.64 -6.22
CA LEU A 231 -14.81 1.97 -4.92
C LEU A 231 -15.46 2.86 -3.85
N TYR A 232 -15.03 4.12 -3.72
CA TYR A 232 -15.61 5.05 -2.74
C TYR A 232 -17.13 5.16 -2.89
N ARG A 233 -17.62 5.29 -4.12
CA ARG A 233 -19.06 5.37 -4.41
C ARG A 233 -19.80 4.09 -4.01
N GLU A 234 -19.19 2.93 -4.20
CA GLU A 234 -19.78 1.64 -3.82
C GLU A 234 -19.76 1.42 -2.30
N LEU A 235 -18.70 1.90 -1.60
CA LEU A 235 -18.59 1.78 -0.15
C LEU A 235 -19.49 2.78 0.60
N LYS A 236 -19.76 3.95 0.01
CA LYS A 236 -20.52 5.02 0.68
C LYS A 236 -21.85 4.56 1.30
N PRO A 237 -22.71 3.77 0.63
CA PRO A 237 -23.93 3.23 1.24
C PRO A 237 -23.66 2.21 2.34
N ILE A 238 -22.55 1.47 2.28
CA ILE A 238 -22.16 0.50 3.31
C ILE A 238 -21.76 1.22 4.60
N TYR A 239 -21.10 2.38 4.48
CA TYR A 239 -20.66 3.22 5.61
C TYR A 239 -21.73 4.24 6.05
N ALA A 240 -23.01 4.09 5.64
CA ALA A 240 -24.04 5.08 5.92
C ALA A 240 -24.29 5.34 7.42
N GLU A 241 -24.08 4.32 8.29
CA GLU A 241 -24.21 4.45 9.74
C GLU A 241 -22.97 5.11 10.41
N HIS A 242 -21.81 5.06 9.72
CA HIS A 242 -20.53 5.60 10.19
C HIS A 242 -19.81 6.33 9.06
N PRO A 243 -20.42 7.40 8.49
CA PRO A 243 -19.85 8.09 7.32
C PRO A 243 -18.49 8.73 7.60
N GLU A 244 -18.17 9.05 8.84
CA GLU A 244 -16.89 9.58 9.31
C GLU A 244 -15.72 8.56 9.18
N ARG A 245 -16.05 7.27 8.93
CA ARG A 245 -15.07 6.18 8.77
C ARG A 245 -14.71 5.90 7.32
N LEU A 246 -15.25 6.67 6.37
CA LEU A 246 -14.91 6.54 4.96
C LEU A 246 -14.63 7.90 4.36
N ALA A 247 -13.41 8.13 3.89
CA ALA A 247 -13.03 9.39 3.27
C ALA A 247 -12.30 9.17 1.94
N LEU A 248 -12.54 10.08 1.00
CA LEU A 248 -11.79 10.23 -0.24
C LEU A 248 -11.39 11.70 -0.39
N HIS A 249 -10.08 11.96 -0.33
CA HIS A 249 -9.52 13.28 -0.57
C HIS A 249 -8.84 13.30 -1.95
N VAL A 250 -9.26 14.21 -2.80
CA VAL A 250 -8.66 14.42 -4.12
C VAL A 250 -8.00 15.79 -4.11
N TYR A 251 -6.70 15.82 -4.33
CA TYR A 251 -5.87 17.03 -4.34
C TYR A 251 -5.76 17.59 -5.76
N ASP A 252 -6.20 18.82 -5.94
CA ASP A 252 -6.18 19.51 -7.23
C ASP A 252 -4.75 19.82 -7.69
N HIS A 253 -4.50 19.67 -8.98
CA HIS A 253 -3.21 19.94 -9.65
C HIS A 253 -2.04 19.10 -9.12
N ILE A 254 -2.31 17.93 -8.53
CA ILE A 254 -1.29 16.99 -8.05
C ILE A 254 -1.24 15.77 -8.97
N ALA A 255 -0.04 15.50 -9.48
CA ALA A 255 0.29 14.27 -10.21
C ALA A 255 0.67 13.13 -9.23
N HIS A 256 1.46 12.14 -9.69
CA HIS A 256 1.87 10.98 -8.88
C HIS A 256 2.93 11.36 -7.81
N GLN A 257 2.53 12.12 -6.80
CA GLN A 257 3.42 12.54 -5.71
C GLN A 257 2.68 12.70 -4.39
N VAL A 258 3.39 12.44 -3.28
CA VAL A 258 2.87 12.65 -1.92
C VAL A 258 3.32 14.00 -1.38
N THR A 259 2.36 14.84 -0.99
CA THR A 259 2.58 16.17 -0.43
C THR A 259 2.55 16.16 1.10
N ASN A 260 3.00 17.25 1.74
CA ASN A 260 2.89 17.39 3.19
C ASN A 260 1.43 17.41 3.68
N PRO A 261 0.49 18.14 3.03
CA PRO A 261 -0.92 18.07 3.41
C PRO A 261 -1.49 16.65 3.38
N MET A 262 -1.13 15.82 2.40
CA MET A 262 -1.55 14.40 2.39
C MET A 262 -1.03 13.62 3.60
N ARG A 263 0.21 13.90 4.05
CA ARG A 263 0.76 13.27 5.26
C ARG A 263 0.08 13.77 6.53
N ASP A 264 -0.33 15.03 6.55
CA ASP A 264 -1.09 15.61 7.67
C ASP A 264 -2.48 14.97 7.75
N ASP A 265 -3.17 14.76 6.62
CA ASP A 265 -4.43 14.01 6.55
C ASP A 265 -4.29 12.59 7.11
N VAL A 266 -3.23 11.88 6.74
CA VAL A 266 -2.97 10.52 7.25
C VAL A 266 -2.74 10.53 8.77
N SER A 267 -1.98 11.50 9.28
CA SER A 267 -1.71 11.63 10.70
C SER A 267 -2.99 11.90 11.49
N GLU A 268 -3.82 12.83 11.02
CA GLU A 268 -5.10 13.16 11.66
C GLU A 268 -6.08 11.97 11.58
N TRP A 269 -6.11 11.23 10.46
CA TRP A 269 -6.91 10.02 10.32
C TRP A 269 -6.60 8.98 11.37
N PHE A 270 -5.35 8.64 11.56
CA PHE A 270 -4.96 7.65 12.59
C PHE A 270 -5.13 8.20 14.00
N LYS A 271 -4.90 9.48 14.24
CA LYS A 271 -5.18 10.13 15.52
C LYS A 271 -6.66 9.99 15.89
N GLN A 272 -7.56 10.30 14.99
CA GLN A 272 -8.99 10.17 15.20
C GLN A 272 -9.41 8.72 15.46
N HIS A 273 -8.91 7.78 14.65
CA HIS A 273 -9.46 6.42 14.61
C HIS A 273 -8.69 5.38 15.44
N LEU A 274 -7.43 5.62 15.79
CA LEU A 274 -6.65 4.72 16.65
C LEU A 274 -6.42 5.25 18.06
N LEU A 275 -6.44 6.58 18.26
CA LEU A 275 -6.31 7.19 19.58
C LEU A 275 -7.66 7.66 20.17
N GLY A 276 -8.70 7.76 19.33
CA GLY A 276 -10.01 8.30 19.75
C GLY A 276 -9.95 9.78 20.14
N LYS A 277 -9.00 10.53 19.58
CA LYS A 277 -8.80 11.97 19.81
C LYS A 277 -9.31 12.73 18.59
N ALA A 278 -10.43 13.44 18.74
CA ALA A 278 -10.95 14.37 17.74
C ALA A 278 -10.24 15.74 17.86
#